data_b658342ca6ce8077e97a7844d54598db
#
_entry.id   b658342ca6ce8077e97a7844d54598db
#
_cell.length_a   1.000
_cell.length_b   1.000
_cell.length_c   1.000
_cell.angle_alpha   90.00
_cell.angle_beta   90.00
_cell.angle_gamma   90.00
#
_symmetry.space_group_name_H-M   'P 1'
#
loop_
_entity.id
_entity.type
_entity.pdbx_description
1 polymer ?
#
loop_
_entity_poly.entity_id
_entity_poly.type
_entity_poly.pdbx_seq_one_letter_code
_entity_poly.pdbx_strand_id
1 'polypeptide(L)'
;MRIMKVERTLVSTNRIDGFGHRPLLVLQEKDGGTRSVAVDAVGCIPGDWVICVGSSAARDAAGSREFPSDLTIVGIIDHWDADKT
;
A
#
# COMPACT_ATOMS: atom_id res chain seq x y z
N MET A 1 -3.45 -3.57 10.82
CA MET A 1 -3.65 -2.40 9.97
C MET A 1 -2.67 -1.30 10.33
N ARG A 2 -2.22 -0.56 9.35
CA ARG A 2 -1.30 0.55 9.58
C ARG A 2 -1.72 1.76 8.77
N ILE A 3 -1.39 2.95 9.30
CA ILE A 3 -1.57 4.22 8.59
C ILE A 3 -0.22 4.62 8.00
N MET A 4 -0.20 4.89 6.70
CA MET A 4 1.03 5.26 6.00
C MET A 4 0.73 6.35 4.97
N LYS A 5 1.77 7.06 4.55
CA LYS A 5 1.64 8.10 3.54
C LYS A 5 2.24 7.61 2.23
N VAL A 6 1.53 7.83 1.13
CA VAL A 6 2.04 7.52 -0.19
C VAL A 6 3.13 8.52 -0.56
N GLU A 7 4.33 8.03 -0.78
CA GLU A 7 5.47 8.86 -1.15
C GLU A 7 5.59 8.99 -2.66
N ARG A 8 5.53 7.88 -3.38
CA ARG A 8 5.69 7.86 -4.83
C ARG A 8 5.23 6.53 -5.43
N THR A 9 5.03 6.53 -6.74
CA THR A 9 4.78 5.31 -7.50
C THR A 9 6.09 4.56 -7.72
N LEU A 10 6.05 3.24 -7.62
CA LEU A 10 7.18 2.38 -7.94
C LEU A 10 6.96 1.76 -9.31
N VAL A 11 7.92 1.96 -10.22
CA VAL A 11 7.85 1.37 -11.54
C VAL A 11 8.68 0.10 -11.58
N SER A 12 8.04 -1.03 -11.91
CA SER A 12 8.70 -2.32 -12.06
C SER A 12 8.07 -3.05 -13.24
N THR A 13 8.82 -3.22 -14.32
CA THR A 13 8.32 -3.86 -15.54
C THR A 13 8.65 -5.34 -15.59
N ASN A 14 9.65 -5.78 -14.84
CA ASN A 14 10.09 -7.18 -14.82
C ASN A 14 9.66 -7.82 -13.51
N ARG A 15 8.56 -8.59 -13.55
CA ARG A 15 7.94 -9.20 -12.37
C ARG A 15 7.72 -10.69 -12.59
N ILE A 16 7.60 -11.43 -11.49
CA ILE A 16 7.22 -12.84 -11.55
C ILE A 16 5.77 -12.98 -12.06
N ASP A 17 5.45 -14.12 -12.66
CA ASP A 17 4.17 -14.32 -13.35
C ASP A 17 2.94 -14.08 -12.46
N GLY A 18 2.95 -14.55 -11.22
CA GLY A 18 1.81 -14.38 -10.31
C GLY A 18 1.57 -12.95 -9.83
N PHE A 19 2.49 -12.03 -10.13
CA PHE A 19 2.42 -10.66 -9.64
C PHE A 19 1.50 -9.76 -10.48
N GLY A 20 1.39 -10.03 -11.80
CA GLY A 20 0.56 -9.23 -12.69
C GLY A 20 1.04 -7.80 -12.86
N HIS A 21 0.10 -6.91 -13.20
CA HIS A 21 0.37 -5.50 -13.48
C HIS A 21 -0.22 -4.55 -12.44
N ARG A 22 -0.46 -5.02 -11.23
CA ARG A 22 -1.04 -4.17 -10.18
C ARG A 22 -0.08 -3.04 -9.82
N PRO A 23 -0.61 -1.83 -9.56
CA PRO A 23 0.24 -0.70 -9.16
C PRO A 23 0.95 -0.97 -7.84
N LEU A 24 2.20 -0.55 -7.78
CA LEU A 24 3.02 -0.61 -6.58
C LEU A 24 3.36 0.81 -6.16
N LEU A 25 3.23 1.09 -4.88
CA LEU A 25 3.54 2.40 -4.32
C LEU A 25 4.55 2.27 -3.19
N VAL A 26 5.39 3.29 -3.06
CA VAL A 26 6.29 3.42 -1.92
C VAL A 26 5.56 4.20 -0.85
N LEU A 27 5.42 3.61 0.32
CA LEU A 27 4.76 4.22 1.48
C LEU A 27 5.78 4.52 2.56
N GLN A 28 5.51 5.54 3.36
CA GLN A 28 6.32 5.90 4.50
C GLN A 28 5.45 5.97 5.75
N GLU A 29 5.97 5.50 6.86
CA GLU A 29 5.27 5.59 8.13
C GLU A 29 5.07 7.04 8.55
N LYS A 30 4.06 7.28 9.37
CA LYS A 30 3.58 8.59 9.79
C LYS A 30 4.70 9.53 10.25
N ASP A 31 5.65 9.04 11.01
CA ASP A 31 6.68 9.86 11.64
C ASP A 31 8.00 9.89 10.86
N GLY A 32 7.95 9.62 9.56
CA GLY A 32 9.14 9.61 8.74
C GLY A 32 10.01 8.37 8.94
N GLY A 33 9.40 7.28 9.39
CA GLY A 33 10.10 6.03 9.65
C GLY A 33 10.36 5.21 8.40
N THR A 34 10.22 3.91 8.53
CA THR A 34 10.54 2.94 7.48
C THR A 34 9.67 3.13 6.23
N ARG A 35 10.30 3.03 5.07
CA ARG A 35 9.58 2.95 3.81
C ARG A 35 9.23 1.49 3.50
N SER A 36 8.09 1.30 2.86
CA SER A 36 7.61 -0.03 2.45
C SER A 36 6.99 0.05 1.07
N VAL A 37 6.97 -1.07 0.37
CA VAL A 37 6.29 -1.16 -0.92
C VAL A 37 4.95 -1.86 -0.71
N ALA A 38 3.88 -1.27 -1.26
CA ALA A 38 2.53 -1.82 -1.13
C ALA A 38 1.84 -1.92 -2.48
N VAL A 39 0.93 -2.89 -2.58
CA VAL A 39 0.03 -3.00 -3.72
C VAL A 39 -1.13 -2.02 -3.51
N ASP A 40 -1.49 -1.29 -4.57
CA ASP A 40 -2.61 -0.35 -4.53
C ASP A 40 -3.87 -1.04 -5.05
N ALA A 41 -4.85 -1.23 -4.17
CA ALA A 41 -6.14 -1.82 -4.53
C ALA A 41 -7.26 -0.78 -4.65
N VAL A 42 -6.97 0.51 -4.42
CA VAL A 42 -8.02 1.56 -4.39
C VAL A 42 -7.76 2.73 -5.33
N GLY A 43 -6.54 2.94 -5.79
CA GLY A 43 -6.21 4.03 -6.70
C GLY A 43 -5.83 5.33 -5.98
N CYS A 44 -4.76 5.30 -5.20
CA CYS A 44 -4.26 6.48 -4.50
C CYS A 44 -3.09 7.13 -5.23
N ILE A 45 -2.76 8.36 -4.82
CA ILE A 45 -1.70 9.17 -5.42
C ILE A 45 -0.72 9.63 -4.35
N PRO A 46 0.49 10.08 -4.74
CA PRO A 46 1.45 10.64 -3.78
C PRO A 46 0.83 11.75 -2.95
N GLY A 47 1.10 11.73 -1.66
CA GLY A 47 0.53 12.66 -0.69
C GLY A 47 -0.68 12.14 0.06
N ASP A 48 -1.35 11.11 -0.45
CA ASP A 48 -2.48 10.50 0.25
C ASP A 48 -2.03 9.78 1.52
N TRP A 49 -2.85 9.91 2.57
CA TRP A 49 -2.76 9.05 3.74
C TRP A 49 -3.66 7.85 3.54
N VAL A 50 -3.15 6.66 3.81
CA VAL A 50 -3.83 5.42 3.46
C VAL A 50 -3.84 4.44 4.62
N ILE A 51 -4.79 3.51 4.56
CA ILE A 51 -4.87 2.38 5.48
C ILE A 51 -4.34 1.15 4.75
N CYS A 52 -3.43 0.42 5.38
CA CYS A 52 -2.82 -0.77 4.82
C CYS A 52 -3.06 -1.99 5.69
N VAL A 53 -3.15 -3.15 5.06
CA VAL A 53 -3.20 -4.45 5.73
C VAL A 53 -2.02 -5.30 5.29
N GLY A 54 -1.59 -6.19 6.17
CA GLY A 54 -0.43 -7.05 5.92
C GLY A 54 -0.77 -8.53 5.91
N SER A 55 0.25 -9.37 5.75
CA SER A 55 0.16 -10.84 5.81
C SER A 55 -0.90 -11.42 4.86
N SER A 56 -1.68 -12.39 5.31
CA SER A 56 -2.72 -13.02 4.49
C SER A 56 -3.84 -12.04 4.12
N ALA A 57 -4.14 -11.08 4.99
CA ALA A 57 -5.13 -10.04 4.68
C ALA A 57 -4.69 -9.18 3.50
N ALA A 58 -3.38 -8.94 3.33
CA ALA A 58 -2.87 -8.20 2.19
C ALA A 58 -3.12 -8.94 0.89
N ARG A 59 -2.96 -10.25 0.87
CA ARG A 59 -3.21 -11.07 -0.31
C ARG A 59 -4.69 -11.10 -0.67
N ASP A 60 -5.56 -11.27 0.32
CA ASP A 60 -7.01 -11.24 0.10
C ASP A 60 -7.46 -9.88 -0.44
N ALA A 61 -6.94 -8.79 0.14
CA ALA A 61 -7.28 -7.44 -0.30
C ALA A 61 -6.78 -7.13 -1.72
N ALA A 62 -5.68 -7.75 -2.13
CA ALA A 62 -5.15 -7.61 -3.50
C ALA A 62 -5.96 -8.41 -4.53
N GLY A 63 -6.92 -9.24 -4.09
CA GLY A 63 -7.84 -9.95 -4.95
C GLY A 63 -7.68 -11.46 -4.97
N SER A 64 -6.62 -12.02 -4.40
CA SER A 64 -6.39 -13.46 -4.39
C SER A 64 -5.36 -13.83 -3.33
N ARG A 65 -5.59 -14.96 -2.64
CA ARG A 65 -4.62 -15.49 -1.69
C ARG A 65 -3.30 -15.90 -2.34
N GLU A 66 -3.33 -16.15 -3.63
CA GLU A 66 -2.14 -16.53 -4.38
C GLU A 66 -1.31 -15.32 -4.81
N PHE A 67 -1.85 -14.12 -4.67
CA PHE A 67 -1.14 -12.90 -5.02
C PHE A 67 -0.04 -12.63 -3.99
N PRO A 68 1.23 -12.47 -4.41
CA PRO A 68 2.36 -12.38 -3.48
C PRO A 68 2.51 -10.97 -2.88
N SER A 69 1.48 -10.46 -2.21
CA SER A 69 1.53 -9.17 -1.53
C SER A 69 1.63 -9.38 -0.02
N ASP A 70 2.55 -8.68 0.62
CA ASP A 70 2.65 -8.62 2.09
C ASP A 70 2.15 -7.30 2.67
N LEU A 71 1.79 -6.36 1.81
CA LEU A 71 1.22 -5.08 2.22
C LEU A 71 0.32 -4.58 1.09
N THR A 72 -0.94 -4.31 1.41
CA THR A 72 -1.91 -3.83 0.43
C THR A 72 -2.65 -2.63 0.99
N ILE A 73 -2.80 -1.59 0.16
CA ILE A 73 -3.58 -0.40 0.50
C ILE A 73 -5.06 -0.73 0.31
N VAL A 74 -5.86 -0.55 1.36
CA VAL A 74 -7.29 -0.89 1.33
C VAL A 74 -8.20 0.33 1.46
N GLY A 75 -7.67 1.50 1.78
CA GLY A 75 -8.50 2.69 1.91
C GLY A 75 -7.67 3.97 1.89
N ILE A 76 -8.30 5.06 1.46
CA ILE A 76 -7.74 6.40 1.52
C ILE A 76 -8.41 7.12 2.67
N ILE A 77 -7.61 7.79 3.50
CA ILE A 77 -8.12 8.54 4.65
C ILE A 77 -8.47 9.95 4.19
N ASP A 78 -9.75 10.30 4.28
CA ASP A 78 -10.23 11.61 3.84
C ASP A 78 -10.06 12.67 4.94
N HIS A 79 -10.36 12.28 6.18
CA HIS A 79 -10.28 13.20 7.32
C HIS A 79 -9.55 12.53 8.47
N TRP A 80 -8.41 13.12 8.84
CA TRP A 80 -7.60 12.58 9.92
C TRP A 80 -6.64 13.65 10.43
N ASP A 81 -6.58 13.79 11.76
CA ASP A 81 -5.60 14.69 12.38
C ASP A 81 -4.36 13.87 12.74
N ALA A 82 -3.34 13.95 11.88
CA ALA A 82 -2.11 13.20 12.03
C ALA A 82 -1.36 13.51 13.33
N ASP A 83 -1.55 14.71 13.89
CA ASP A 83 -0.86 15.13 15.10
C ASP A 83 -1.46 14.50 16.36
N LYS A 84 -2.66 13.97 16.28
CA LYS A 84 -3.38 13.40 17.43
C LYS A 84 -3.44 11.88 17.45
N THR A 85 -2.97 11.22 16.42
CA THR A 85 -3.11 9.77 16.28
C THR A 85 -1.80 9.04 16.51
#